data_8eef0bbb488c5739ba253cca9b56bfcd
#
_entry.id   8eef0bbb488c5739ba253cca9b56bfcd
#
_cell.length_a   1.000
_cell.length_b   1.000
_cell.length_c   1.000
_cell.angle_alpha   90.00
_cell.angle_beta   90.00
_cell.angle_gamma   90.00
#
_symmetry.space_group_name_H-M   'P 1'
#
loop_
_entity.id
_entity.type
_entity.pdbx_description
1 polymer ?
#
loop_
_entity_poly.entity_id
_entity_poly.type
_entity_poly.pdbx_seq_one_letter_code
_entity_poly.pdbx_strand_id
1 'polypeptide(L)'
;MDRENQEHGAERLTPEERQERIRKLKRKRKFRKAIVITAFVLIACIILSPVLLFAVFRVRSFAIEGETLYTQEEIVAASGISQGRSIFFADLDEAKVNIEKKLPYTNNVQLARRLPGTVVITLESTDKAYAMEKSEGIFAIANRDFKVLEITGIMPKGVVPVIGAVPQKAELGEPMSFITEEEQADATLNLIRSISGAVADCGLDGINLINIRSRSNIYIIYQERIVLRLGDSSDIDKKISLAKKVIEREDSIVNDEQTGIANLTVPLKAYFNPSDIRDIPEMEEYKRYIAVNEKDSVEEAFAIECKNGSYAITNPAFKVLDFSQEAPEGIVPIKGYIPSEAKTGSVLSFGDAEKTKNAHNVIRNITETVSNSKLGQVNVMGFDSDNDFYIICGERIVLRIGSTNNLENKLAKAKSLIAEEAEDAVGIIVLDDIDEAEFKQTEYEEIDELMSYKPLEKPTEESDNNESSGDESDNDE
;
A
#
# COMPACT_ATOMS: atom_id res chain seq x y z
N MET A 1 -114.77 9.83 23.26
CA MET A 1 -115.46 9.44 22.04
C MET A 1 -114.89 10.25 20.95
N ASP A 2 -114.58 9.61 19.95
CA ASP A 2 -114.19 9.84 18.57
C ASP A 2 -112.68 9.65 18.28
N ARG A 3 -112.49 8.50 17.69
CA ARG A 3 -111.24 8.11 17.01
C ARG A 3 -111.36 8.60 15.57
N GLU A 4 -110.63 9.62 15.16
CA GLU A 4 -110.43 9.94 13.75
C GLU A 4 -109.31 9.11 13.18
N ASN A 5 -109.64 8.26 12.23
CA ASN A 5 -108.79 7.53 11.33
C ASN A 5 -108.10 8.50 10.35
N GLN A 6 -106.79 8.67 10.44
CA GLN A 6 -106.02 9.25 9.36
C GLN A 6 -105.52 8.11 8.43
N GLU A 7 -106.25 7.87 7.39
CA GLU A 7 -105.79 7.12 6.22
C GLU A 7 -104.76 7.93 5.48
N HIS A 8 -103.50 7.51 5.59
CA HIS A 8 -102.37 8.00 4.75
C HIS A 8 -102.59 7.39 3.35
N GLY A 9 -103.04 8.20 2.44
CA GLY A 9 -103.13 7.93 0.99
C GLY A 9 -101.77 7.60 0.40
N ALA A 10 -101.62 6.34 0.09
CA ALA A 10 -100.47 5.92 -0.70
C ALA A 10 -100.53 6.50 -2.10
N GLU A 11 -99.83 7.58 -2.36
CA GLU A 11 -99.72 8.21 -3.67
C GLU A 11 -99.21 7.17 -4.69
N ARG A 12 -100.14 6.79 -5.64
CA ARG A 12 -99.82 5.80 -6.69
C ARG A 12 -98.92 6.46 -7.74
N LEU A 13 -97.61 6.22 -7.63
CA LEU A 13 -96.59 6.68 -8.59
C LEU A 13 -96.99 6.25 -10.03
N THR A 14 -96.82 7.18 -10.97
CA THR A 14 -97.03 6.91 -12.41
C THR A 14 -96.04 5.88 -12.93
N PRO A 15 -96.36 5.16 -14.00
CA PRO A 15 -95.48 4.15 -14.57
C PRO A 15 -94.05 4.73 -14.90
N GLU A 16 -93.98 5.99 -15.30
CA GLU A 16 -92.75 6.68 -15.62
C GLU A 16 -91.87 6.97 -14.36
N GLU A 17 -92.50 7.46 -13.30
CA GLU A 17 -91.87 7.70 -12.01
C GLU A 17 -91.36 6.40 -11.36
N ARG A 18 -92.05 5.28 -11.55
CA ARG A 18 -91.56 3.95 -11.13
C ARG A 18 -90.36 3.52 -11.90
N GLN A 19 -90.30 3.76 -13.22
CA GLN A 19 -89.15 3.43 -14.04
C GLN A 19 -87.96 4.30 -13.68
N GLU A 20 -88.17 5.59 -13.43
CA GLU A 20 -87.07 6.48 -12.96
C GLU A 20 -86.57 6.08 -11.59
N ARG A 21 -87.40 5.76 -10.63
CA ARG A 21 -86.95 5.25 -9.30
C ARG A 21 -86.13 3.95 -9.43
N ILE A 22 -86.59 3.03 -10.29
CA ILE A 22 -85.89 1.77 -10.54
C ILE A 22 -84.53 2.06 -11.22
N ARG A 23 -84.48 3.01 -12.18
CA ARG A 23 -83.20 3.43 -12.79
C ARG A 23 -82.24 4.12 -11.77
N LYS A 24 -82.77 4.99 -10.92
CA LYS A 24 -82.00 5.64 -9.85
C LYS A 24 -81.50 4.61 -8.81
N LEU A 25 -82.34 3.63 -8.44
CA LEU A 25 -81.93 2.55 -7.53
C LEU A 25 -80.93 1.60 -8.15
N LYS A 26 -81.09 1.26 -9.46
CA LYS A 26 -80.07 0.45 -10.20
C LYS A 26 -78.74 1.20 -10.34
N ARG A 27 -78.75 2.54 -10.59
CA ARG A 27 -77.59 3.40 -10.60
C ARG A 27 -76.91 3.46 -9.21
N LYS A 28 -77.71 3.70 -8.14
CA LYS A 28 -77.22 3.69 -6.76
C LYS A 28 -76.54 2.33 -6.35
N ARG A 29 -77.20 1.22 -6.77
CA ARG A 29 -76.68 -0.14 -6.53
C ARG A 29 -75.36 -0.39 -7.31
N LYS A 30 -75.30 0.03 -8.60
CA LYS A 30 -74.05 -0.05 -9.37
C LYS A 30 -72.97 0.81 -8.76
N PHE A 31 -73.27 2.04 -8.32
CA PHE A 31 -72.31 2.95 -7.68
C PHE A 31 -71.87 2.41 -6.34
N ARG A 32 -72.74 1.87 -5.50
CA ARG A 32 -72.40 1.20 -4.24
C ARG A 32 -71.49 -0.03 -4.49
N LYS A 33 -71.81 -0.85 -5.51
CA LYS A 33 -70.97 -1.99 -5.88
C LYS A 33 -69.58 -1.52 -6.35
N ALA A 34 -69.49 -0.46 -7.15
CA ALA A 34 -68.25 0.11 -7.59
C ALA A 34 -67.37 0.62 -6.38
N ILE A 35 -68.04 1.35 -5.45
CA ILE A 35 -67.36 1.82 -4.23
C ILE A 35 -66.81 0.64 -3.39
N VAL A 36 -67.62 -0.41 -3.22
CA VAL A 36 -67.19 -1.59 -2.43
C VAL A 36 -66.05 -2.33 -3.12
N ILE A 37 -66.11 -2.46 -4.47
CA ILE A 37 -65.02 -3.08 -5.24
C ILE A 37 -63.73 -2.22 -5.13
N THR A 38 -63.85 -0.89 -5.28
CA THR A 38 -62.70 0.03 -5.14
C THR A 38 -62.12 -0.01 -3.73
N ALA A 39 -62.97 -0.03 -2.71
CA ALA A 39 -62.54 -0.15 -1.32
C ALA A 39 -61.83 -1.50 -1.07
N PHE A 40 -62.35 -2.60 -1.63
CA PHE A 40 -61.72 -3.92 -1.51
C PHE A 40 -60.38 -3.98 -2.22
N VAL A 41 -60.25 -3.38 -3.42
CA VAL A 41 -58.97 -3.26 -4.15
C VAL A 41 -57.99 -2.43 -3.35
N LEU A 42 -58.39 -1.29 -2.78
CA LEU A 42 -57.51 -0.47 -1.93
C LEU A 42 -57.03 -1.24 -0.69
N ILE A 43 -57.90 -1.96 -0.01
CA ILE A 43 -57.54 -2.79 1.15
C ILE A 43 -56.59 -3.91 0.73
N ALA A 44 -56.87 -4.57 -0.41
CA ALA A 44 -55.99 -5.59 -0.95
C ALA A 44 -54.60 -5.02 -1.30
N CYS A 45 -54.52 -3.82 -1.90
CA CYS A 45 -53.24 -3.13 -2.16
C CYS A 45 -52.50 -2.78 -0.86
N ILE A 46 -53.21 -2.34 0.19
CA ILE A 46 -52.59 -2.03 1.49
C ILE A 46 -52.02 -3.29 2.15
N ILE A 47 -52.66 -4.43 2.03
CA ILE A 47 -52.19 -5.70 2.60
C ILE A 47 -51.09 -6.33 1.76
N LEU A 48 -51.18 -6.28 0.43
CA LEU A 48 -50.18 -6.86 -0.46
C LEU A 48 -48.89 -6.03 -0.56
N SER A 49 -48.97 -4.73 -0.37
CA SER A 49 -47.81 -3.82 -0.45
C SER A 49 -46.65 -4.21 0.52
N PRO A 50 -46.90 -4.42 1.83
CA PRO A 50 -45.82 -4.86 2.73
C PRO A 50 -45.31 -6.26 2.38
N VAL A 51 -46.20 -7.16 1.94
CA VAL A 51 -45.76 -8.51 1.53
C VAL A 51 -44.80 -8.44 0.33
N LEU A 52 -45.09 -7.61 -0.67
CA LEU A 52 -44.23 -7.36 -1.81
C LEU A 52 -42.89 -6.71 -1.37
N LEU A 53 -42.93 -5.68 -0.51
CA LEU A 53 -41.77 -4.99 -0.01
C LEU A 53 -40.85 -5.91 0.81
N PHE A 54 -41.42 -6.80 1.62
CA PHE A 54 -40.63 -7.67 2.52
C PHE A 54 -40.37 -9.06 1.94
N ALA A 55 -41.12 -9.57 0.97
CA ALA A 55 -40.93 -10.90 0.41
C ALA A 55 -40.19 -10.90 -0.93
N VAL A 56 -40.53 -9.96 -1.83
CA VAL A 56 -39.95 -9.90 -3.19
C VAL A 56 -38.68 -9.05 -3.23
N PHE A 57 -38.72 -7.88 -2.61
CA PHE A 57 -37.63 -6.90 -2.64
C PHE A 57 -36.71 -7.03 -1.43
N ARG A 58 -36.16 -8.22 -1.23
CA ARG A 58 -35.10 -8.48 -0.21
C ARG A 58 -33.74 -8.47 -0.85
N VAL A 59 -32.73 -8.02 -0.11
CA VAL A 59 -31.33 -8.18 -0.49
C VAL A 59 -31.00 -9.66 -0.53
N ARG A 60 -30.76 -10.19 -1.73
CA ARG A 60 -30.43 -11.61 -1.98
C ARG A 60 -28.98 -11.80 -2.36
N SER A 61 -28.41 -10.84 -3.08
CA SER A 61 -27.05 -10.90 -3.59
C SER A 61 -26.42 -9.52 -3.62
N PHE A 62 -25.08 -9.54 -3.60
CA PHE A 62 -24.24 -8.37 -3.84
C PHE A 62 -23.50 -8.59 -5.16
N ALA A 63 -23.35 -7.55 -5.95
CA ALA A 63 -22.49 -7.51 -7.12
C ALA A 63 -21.40 -6.49 -6.86
N ILE A 64 -20.14 -6.93 -6.82
CA ILE A 64 -18.97 -6.07 -6.67
C ILE A 64 -18.44 -5.79 -8.06
N GLU A 65 -18.24 -4.51 -8.40
CA GLU A 65 -17.74 -4.04 -9.68
C GLU A 65 -16.52 -3.13 -9.45
N GLY A 66 -15.47 -3.27 -10.27
CA GLY A 66 -14.22 -2.53 -10.18
C GLY A 66 -13.05 -3.38 -9.66
N GLU A 67 -11.87 -2.77 -9.60
CA GLU A 67 -10.63 -3.41 -9.11
C GLU A 67 -10.46 -3.13 -7.62
N THR A 68 -10.24 -4.17 -6.81
CA THR A 68 -10.11 -4.05 -5.37
C THR A 68 -9.14 -5.07 -4.79
N LEU A 69 -8.47 -4.68 -3.71
CA LEU A 69 -7.61 -5.54 -2.91
C LEU A 69 -8.41 -6.40 -1.90
N TYR A 70 -9.70 -6.07 -1.69
CA TYR A 70 -10.54 -6.73 -0.70
C TYR A 70 -11.42 -7.80 -1.33
N THR A 71 -11.69 -8.84 -0.56
CA THR A 71 -12.63 -9.91 -0.96
C THR A 71 -14.08 -9.42 -0.94
N GLN A 72 -14.95 -10.11 -1.69
CA GLN A 72 -16.37 -9.79 -1.70
C GLN A 72 -16.99 -9.86 -0.29
N GLU A 73 -16.57 -10.83 0.51
CA GLU A 73 -17.03 -11.04 1.89
C GLU A 73 -16.68 -9.87 2.80
N GLU A 74 -15.44 -9.34 2.69
CA GLU A 74 -14.99 -8.18 3.44
C GLU A 74 -15.77 -6.92 3.08
N ILE A 75 -16.02 -6.68 1.78
CA ILE A 75 -16.76 -5.52 1.30
C ILE A 75 -18.21 -5.57 1.79
N VAL A 76 -18.85 -6.74 1.69
CA VAL A 76 -20.21 -6.94 2.16
C VAL A 76 -20.29 -6.77 3.69
N ALA A 77 -19.36 -7.34 4.43
CA ALA A 77 -19.29 -7.18 5.88
C ALA A 77 -19.04 -5.72 6.28
N ALA A 78 -18.16 -5.02 5.58
CA ALA A 78 -17.88 -3.60 5.81
C ALA A 78 -19.11 -2.74 5.58
N SER A 79 -19.92 -3.02 4.54
CA SER A 79 -21.10 -2.24 4.20
C SER A 79 -22.17 -2.19 5.30
N GLY A 80 -22.22 -3.21 6.18
CA GLY A 80 -23.26 -3.35 7.20
C GLY A 80 -24.65 -3.72 6.66
N ILE A 81 -24.79 -3.93 5.33
CA ILE A 81 -26.06 -4.33 4.72
C ILE A 81 -26.27 -5.82 4.94
N SER A 82 -27.35 -6.17 5.68
CA SER A 82 -27.68 -7.57 5.96
C SER A 82 -28.52 -8.17 4.82
N GLN A 83 -28.18 -9.39 4.40
CA GLN A 83 -29.03 -10.18 3.52
C GLN A 83 -30.40 -10.45 4.15
N GLY A 84 -31.43 -10.56 3.33
CA GLY A 84 -32.81 -10.84 3.76
C GLY A 84 -33.61 -9.61 4.21
N ARG A 85 -32.98 -8.46 4.45
CA ARG A 85 -33.66 -7.18 4.66
C ARG A 85 -34.25 -6.63 3.35
N SER A 86 -35.27 -5.77 3.45
CA SER A 86 -35.81 -5.08 2.26
C SER A 86 -34.74 -4.18 1.65
N ILE A 87 -34.57 -4.28 0.33
CA ILE A 87 -33.57 -3.48 -0.41
C ILE A 87 -33.89 -1.96 -0.36
N PHE A 88 -35.15 -1.58 -0.15
CA PHE A 88 -35.57 -0.19 -0.04
C PHE A 88 -35.20 0.45 1.29
N PHE A 89 -35.04 -0.35 2.36
CA PHE A 89 -34.63 0.09 3.69
C PHE A 89 -33.14 -0.10 3.97
N ALA A 90 -32.38 -0.57 2.98
CA ALA A 90 -30.92 -0.55 3.08
C ALA A 90 -30.44 0.89 2.92
N ASP A 91 -29.76 1.42 3.93
CA ASP A 91 -29.13 2.73 3.87
C ASP A 91 -27.82 2.61 3.07
N LEU A 92 -27.84 3.10 1.82
CA LEU A 92 -26.69 3.02 0.93
C LEU A 92 -25.63 4.09 1.25
N ASP A 93 -26.06 5.23 1.81
CA ASP A 93 -25.14 6.31 2.17
C ASP A 93 -24.35 5.94 3.43
N GLU A 94 -25.02 5.37 4.43
CA GLU A 94 -24.36 4.79 5.60
C GLU A 94 -23.40 3.65 5.20
N ALA A 95 -23.85 2.77 4.31
CA ALA A 95 -23.03 1.67 3.81
C ALA A 95 -21.78 2.16 3.08
N LYS A 96 -21.87 3.24 2.28
CA LYS A 96 -20.74 3.88 1.64
C LYS A 96 -19.72 4.35 2.67
N VAL A 97 -20.15 5.13 3.66
CA VAL A 97 -19.29 5.64 4.73
C VAL A 97 -18.62 4.48 5.50
N ASN A 98 -19.38 3.42 5.77
CA ASN A 98 -18.85 2.25 6.48
C ASN A 98 -17.77 1.52 5.67
N ILE A 99 -17.96 1.37 4.34
CA ILE A 99 -16.96 0.79 3.45
C ILE A 99 -15.70 1.67 3.43
N GLU A 100 -15.84 2.97 3.20
CA GLU A 100 -14.72 3.91 3.12
C GLU A 100 -13.88 3.97 4.41
N LYS A 101 -14.53 3.83 5.58
CA LYS A 101 -13.84 3.81 6.89
C LYS A 101 -13.18 2.47 7.21
N LYS A 102 -13.88 1.34 6.97
CA LYS A 102 -13.39 0.01 7.33
C LYS A 102 -12.43 -0.58 6.32
N LEU A 103 -12.51 -0.12 5.07
CA LEU A 103 -11.66 -0.54 3.96
C LEU A 103 -10.94 0.69 3.36
N PRO A 104 -9.91 1.21 4.05
CA PRO A 104 -9.29 2.49 3.68
C PRO A 104 -8.71 2.52 2.26
N TYR A 105 -8.21 1.38 1.76
CA TYR A 105 -7.64 1.25 0.41
C TYR A 105 -8.68 1.23 -0.72
N THR A 106 -9.90 1.73 -0.46
CA THR A 106 -10.94 1.91 -1.47
C THR A 106 -11.07 3.36 -1.87
N ASN A 107 -11.40 3.60 -3.13
CA ASN A 107 -11.73 4.91 -3.68
C ASN A 107 -13.00 4.82 -4.51
N ASN A 108 -13.66 5.95 -4.79
CA ASN A 108 -14.82 6.06 -5.67
C ASN A 108 -15.97 5.09 -5.32
N VAL A 109 -16.21 4.85 -4.02
CA VAL A 109 -17.25 3.92 -3.56
C VAL A 109 -18.64 4.44 -3.95
N GLN A 110 -19.36 3.65 -4.74
CA GLN A 110 -20.73 3.93 -5.17
C GLN A 110 -21.62 2.70 -4.91
N LEU A 111 -22.82 2.93 -4.39
CA LEU A 111 -23.80 1.88 -4.17
C LEU A 111 -25.06 2.15 -4.96
N ALA A 112 -25.59 1.11 -5.59
CA ALA A 112 -26.84 1.17 -6.35
C ALA A 112 -27.74 -0.04 -6.07
N ARG A 113 -29.06 0.18 -6.20
CA ARG A 113 -30.06 -0.89 -6.09
C ARG A 113 -30.38 -1.43 -7.47
N ARG A 114 -30.12 -2.71 -7.71
CA ARG A 114 -30.57 -3.43 -8.91
C ARG A 114 -31.69 -4.36 -8.50
N LEU A 115 -32.95 -3.93 -8.81
CA LEU A 115 -34.15 -4.69 -8.46
C LEU A 115 -34.19 -6.05 -9.19
N PRO A 116 -34.81 -7.08 -8.58
CA PRO A 116 -35.59 -7.03 -7.35
C PRO A 116 -34.78 -7.16 -6.04
N GLY A 117 -33.50 -7.59 -6.03
CA GLY A 117 -32.83 -7.91 -4.78
C GLY A 117 -31.31 -7.89 -4.79
N THR A 118 -30.67 -7.18 -5.70
CA THR A 118 -29.19 -7.07 -5.78
C THR A 118 -28.75 -5.67 -5.37
N VAL A 119 -27.79 -5.59 -4.45
CA VAL A 119 -27.05 -4.35 -4.18
C VAL A 119 -25.77 -4.41 -5.00
N VAL A 120 -25.56 -3.41 -5.85
CA VAL A 120 -24.33 -3.23 -6.63
C VAL A 120 -23.42 -2.29 -5.84
N ILE A 121 -22.19 -2.70 -5.62
CA ILE A 121 -21.14 -1.91 -4.97
C ILE A 121 -20.01 -1.77 -5.99
N THR A 122 -19.81 -0.55 -6.46
CA THR A 122 -18.70 -0.20 -7.37
C THR A 122 -17.65 0.52 -6.55
N LEU A 123 -16.40 0.07 -6.65
CA LEU A 123 -15.29 0.68 -5.95
C LEU A 123 -13.98 0.43 -6.71
N GLU A 124 -12.98 1.25 -6.42
CA GLU A 124 -11.64 1.16 -6.99
C GLU A 124 -10.63 1.03 -5.84
N SER A 125 -9.51 0.35 -6.08
CA SER A 125 -8.38 0.37 -5.16
C SER A 125 -7.61 1.68 -5.28
N THR A 126 -6.90 2.05 -4.21
CA THR A 126 -6.03 3.22 -4.19
C THR A 126 -4.72 2.88 -3.50
N ASP A 127 -3.64 3.48 -3.98
CA ASP A 127 -2.29 3.23 -3.49
C ASP A 127 -1.86 4.28 -2.47
N LYS A 128 -0.86 3.92 -1.66
CA LYS A 128 -0.14 4.85 -0.79
C LYS A 128 0.61 5.87 -1.66
N ALA A 129 0.58 7.13 -1.25
CA ALA A 129 1.29 8.20 -1.96
C ALA A 129 2.14 9.06 -1.03
N TYR A 130 1.61 9.46 0.11
CA TYR A 130 2.25 10.42 1.02
C TYR A 130 2.31 9.88 2.44
N ALA A 131 3.37 10.27 3.17
CA ALA A 131 3.51 10.06 4.61
C ALA A 131 3.65 11.41 5.32
N MET A 132 2.83 11.66 6.34
CA MET A 132 2.92 12.83 7.21
C MET A 132 3.07 12.39 8.66
N GLU A 133 4.03 12.96 9.35
CA GLU A 133 4.22 12.69 10.77
C GLU A 133 3.07 13.34 11.58
N LYS A 134 2.26 12.49 12.21
CA LYS A 134 1.13 12.92 13.07
C LYS A 134 1.60 13.26 14.48
N SER A 135 2.54 12.48 14.99
CA SER A 135 3.22 12.66 16.27
C SER A 135 4.58 11.98 16.19
N GLU A 136 5.45 12.17 17.17
CA GLU A 136 6.81 11.62 17.15
C GLU A 136 6.81 10.12 16.82
N GLY A 137 7.39 9.78 15.67
CA GLY A 137 7.49 8.40 15.17
C GLY A 137 6.18 7.76 14.72
N ILE A 138 5.06 8.50 14.61
CA ILE A 138 3.79 7.99 14.10
C ILE A 138 3.41 8.73 12.83
N PHE A 139 3.21 7.97 11.75
CA PHE A 139 2.89 8.50 10.43
C PHE A 139 1.45 8.21 10.04
N ALA A 140 0.78 9.20 9.47
CA ALA A 140 -0.44 9.02 8.72
C ALA A 140 -0.07 8.85 7.24
N ILE A 141 -0.36 7.69 6.69
CA ILE A 141 -0.14 7.36 5.29
C ILE A 141 -1.41 7.66 4.51
N ALA A 142 -1.29 8.42 3.45
CA ALA A 142 -2.43 8.86 2.65
C ALA A 142 -2.25 8.53 1.16
N ASN A 143 -3.38 8.43 0.45
CA ASN A 143 -3.39 8.37 -1.00
C ASN A 143 -3.17 9.77 -1.63
N ARG A 144 -3.26 9.86 -2.96
CA ARG A 144 -3.10 11.13 -3.71
C ARG A 144 -4.18 12.18 -3.37
N ASP A 145 -5.35 11.74 -2.92
CA ASP A 145 -6.46 12.61 -2.50
C ASP A 145 -6.38 13.01 -1.03
N PHE A 146 -5.33 12.58 -0.32
CA PHE A 146 -5.10 12.80 1.12
C PHE A 146 -6.12 12.08 2.02
N LYS A 147 -6.73 10.99 1.54
CA LYS A 147 -7.47 10.05 2.37
C LYS A 147 -6.48 9.21 3.16
N VAL A 148 -6.68 9.09 4.47
CA VAL A 148 -5.82 8.30 5.35
C VAL A 148 -6.07 6.81 5.11
N LEU A 149 -5.04 6.11 4.68
CA LEU A 149 -5.07 4.67 4.41
C LEU A 149 -4.58 3.84 5.60
N GLU A 150 -3.60 4.40 6.35
CA GLU A 150 -2.92 3.69 7.42
C GLU A 150 -2.37 4.68 8.44
N ILE A 151 -2.32 4.29 9.71
CA ILE A 151 -1.59 4.99 10.77
C ILE A 151 -0.58 3.99 11.33
N THR A 152 0.71 4.31 11.20
CA THR A 152 1.79 3.36 11.49
C THR A 152 2.97 4.06 12.14
N GLY A 153 3.73 3.32 12.96
CA GLY A 153 5.04 3.75 13.47
C GLY A 153 6.18 3.54 12.48
N ILE A 154 5.88 3.08 11.25
CA ILE A 154 6.87 2.73 10.24
C ILE A 154 6.52 3.49 8.98
N MET A 155 7.53 4.11 8.36
CA MET A 155 7.34 4.72 7.04
C MET A 155 7.46 3.66 5.94
N PRO A 156 6.39 3.40 5.17
CA PRO A 156 6.47 2.44 4.07
C PRO A 156 7.40 2.95 2.96
N LYS A 157 8.04 2.02 2.25
CA LYS A 157 8.78 2.35 1.03
C LYS A 157 7.85 2.85 -0.08
N GLY A 158 8.36 3.71 -0.94
CA GLY A 158 7.63 4.20 -2.11
C GLY A 158 6.59 5.28 -1.82
N VAL A 159 6.47 5.73 -0.57
CA VAL A 159 5.65 6.90 -0.22
C VAL A 159 6.52 8.15 -0.12
N VAL A 160 5.95 9.30 -0.46
CA VAL A 160 6.64 10.60 -0.38
C VAL A 160 6.40 11.22 0.99
N PRO A 161 7.43 11.35 1.85
CA PRO A 161 7.30 12.08 3.11
C PRO A 161 7.09 13.58 2.86
N VAL A 162 6.13 14.16 3.60
CA VAL A 162 5.85 15.60 3.59
C VAL A 162 6.21 16.19 4.93
N ILE A 163 7.39 16.79 5.00
CA ILE A 163 7.93 17.35 6.24
C ILE A 163 7.35 18.76 6.48
N GLY A 164 6.94 19.02 7.74
CA GLY A 164 6.35 20.30 8.15
C GLY A 164 4.84 20.36 7.95
N ALA A 165 4.21 19.25 7.58
CA ALA A 165 2.77 19.06 7.55
C ALA A 165 2.36 18.11 8.69
N VAL A 166 1.93 18.65 9.82
CA VAL A 166 1.43 17.88 10.97
C VAL A 166 -0.09 17.88 10.93
N PRO A 167 -0.74 16.73 10.63
CA PRO A 167 -2.19 16.69 10.54
C PRO A 167 -2.85 16.85 11.93
N GLN A 168 -3.85 17.70 12.01
CA GLN A 168 -4.69 17.87 13.20
C GLN A 168 -5.78 16.78 13.25
N LYS A 169 -6.30 16.40 12.08
CA LYS A 169 -7.25 15.30 11.93
C LYS A 169 -6.69 14.30 10.93
N ALA A 170 -6.48 13.06 11.39
CA ALA A 170 -6.11 11.93 10.56
C ALA A 170 -6.77 10.67 11.14
N GLU A 171 -7.89 10.28 10.54
CA GLU A 171 -8.66 9.08 10.89
C GLU A 171 -8.71 8.16 9.69
N LEU A 172 -8.63 6.84 9.95
CA LEU A 172 -8.64 5.83 8.88
C LEU A 172 -9.87 5.97 7.99
N GLY A 173 -9.64 5.97 6.69
CA GLY A 173 -10.68 6.07 5.68
C GLY A 173 -11.25 7.47 5.47
N GLU A 174 -10.81 8.46 6.24
CA GLU A 174 -11.27 9.85 6.14
C GLU A 174 -10.21 10.75 5.47
N PRO A 175 -10.63 11.87 4.86
CA PRO A 175 -9.69 12.89 4.39
C PRO A 175 -8.91 13.51 5.55
N MET A 176 -7.62 13.70 5.34
CA MET A 176 -6.72 14.36 6.29
C MET A 176 -6.96 15.86 6.33
N SER A 177 -6.85 16.48 7.52
CA SER A 177 -6.93 17.93 7.70
C SER A 177 -5.80 18.45 8.59
N PHE A 178 -5.32 19.65 8.29
CA PHE A 178 -4.26 20.35 9.02
C PHE A 178 -4.80 21.56 9.82
N ILE A 179 -6.11 21.68 9.93
CA ILE A 179 -6.81 22.71 10.70
C ILE A 179 -7.77 22.05 11.70
N THR A 180 -8.05 22.76 12.79
CA THR A 180 -9.00 22.35 13.83
C THR A 180 -10.44 22.77 13.54
N GLU A 181 -10.64 23.86 12.82
CA GLU A 181 -11.95 24.43 12.54
C GLU A 181 -12.33 24.22 11.07
N GLU A 182 -13.43 23.53 10.82
CA GLU A 182 -13.88 23.14 9.47
C GLU A 182 -14.28 24.34 8.58
N GLU A 183 -14.56 25.51 9.17
CA GLU A 183 -14.94 26.72 8.44
C GLU A 183 -13.76 27.47 7.79
N GLN A 184 -12.52 27.07 8.11
CA GLN A 184 -11.32 27.70 7.56
C GLN A 184 -10.78 26.89 6.37
N ALA A 185 -10.26 27.61 5.37
CA ALA A 185 -9.57 26.96 4.27
C ALA A 185 -8.24 26.34 4.75
N ASP A 186 -8.04 25.06 4.53
CA ASP A 186 -6.81 24.35 4.89
C ASP A 186 -5.66 24.75 3.94
N ALA A 187 -4.95 25.81 4.33
CA ALA A 187 -3.85 26.35 3.54
C ALA A 187 -2.68 25.37 3.38
N THR A 188 -2.49 24.46 4.35
CA THR A 188 -1.46 23.42 4.28
C THR A 188 -1.84 22.36 3.27
N LEU A 189 -3.06 21.85 3.35
CA LEU A 189 -3.58 20.88 2.40
C LEU A 189 -3.60 21.43 0.96
N ASN A 190 -4.02 22.68 0.80
CA ASN A 190 -4.04 23.34 -0.51
C ASN A 190 -2.63 23.51 -1.09
N LEU A 191 -1.64 23.84 -0.26
CA LEU A 191 -0.25 23.91 -0.71
C LEU A 191 0.28 22.56 -1.16
N ILE A 192 0.06 21.50 -0.38
CA ILE A 192 0.52 20.15 -0.74
C ILE A 192 -0.18 19.72 -2.04
N ARG A 193 -1.48 19.95 -2.18
CA ARG A 193 -2.23 19.66 -3.41
C ARG A 193 -1.70 20.42 -4.62
N SER A 194 -1.35 21.69 -4.45
CA SER A 194 -0.75 22.49 -5.53
C SER A 194 0.59 21.91 -5.97
N ILE A 195 1.47 21.53 -5.01
CA ILE A 195 2.75 20.90 -5.34
C ILE A 195 2.52 19.54 -6.02
N SER A 196 1.68 18.68 -5.44
CA SER A 196 1.39 17.34 -5.96
C SER A 196 0.75 17.38 -7.36
N GLY A 197 -0.19 18.32 -7.57
CA GLY A 197 -0.83 18.54 -8.86
C GLY A 197 0.19 19.00 -9.92
N ALA A 198 1.00 19.99 -9.60
CA ALA A 198 2.04 20.49 -10.51
C ALA A 198 3.06 19.40 -10.88
N VAL A 199 3.46 18.57 -9.92
CA VAL A 199 4.36 17.42 -10.13
C VAL A 199 3.71 16.41 -11.08
N ALA A 200 2.44 16.03 -10.83
CA ALA A 200 1.71 15.09 -11.66
C ALA A 200 1.47 15.64 -13.09
N ASP A 201 1.03 16.89 -13.22
CA ASP A 201 0.75 17.54 -14.51
C ASP A 201 2.02 17.68 -15.38
N CYS A 202 3.17 17.85 -14.73
CA CYS A 202 4.46 17.86 -15.40
C CYS A 202 5.01 16.47 -15.70
N GLY A 203 4.45 15.38 -15.11
CA GLY A 203 5.01 14.05 -15.20
C GLY A 203 6.43 13.99 -14.60
N LEU A 204 6.63 14.62 -13.44
CA LEU A 204 7.90 14.60 -12.72
C LEU A 204 7.88 13.45 -11.70
N ASP A 205 8.09 12.22 -12.18
CA ASP A 205 8.15 11.03 -11.35
C ASP A 205 9.49 10.96 -10.59
N GLY A 206 9.47 10.31 -9.41
CA GLY A 206 10.68 10.12 -8.60
C GLY A 206 10.90 11.19 -7.52
N ILE A 207 9.83 11.80 -7.02
CA ILE A 207 9.91 12.66 -5.84
C ILE A 207 10.14 11.78 -4.59
N ASN A 208 11.19 12.11 -3.84
CA ASN A 208 11.57 11.39 -2.63
C ASN A 208 11.14 12.11 -1.34
N LEU A 209 10.98 13.45 -1.39
CA LEU A 209 10.57 14.24 -0.23
C LEU A 209 10.01 15.59 -0.65
N ILE A 210 9.00 16.06 0.08
CA ILE A 210 8.48 17.44 0.01
C ILE A 210 8.67 18.08 1.39
N ASN A 211 9.42 19.20 1.47
CA ASN A 211 9.61 19.94 2.71
C ASN A 211 8.89 21.29 2.63
N ILE A 212 7.89 21.46 3.49
CA ILE A 212 7.11 22.69 3.64
C ILE A 212 7.19 23.26 5.06
N ARG A 213 8.19 22.84 5.85
CA ARG A 213 8.39 23.33 7.24
C ARG A 213 8.51 24.85 7.28
N SER A 214 9.17 25.43 6.30
CA SER A 214 9.22 26.87 6.10
C SER A 214 8.46 27.28 4.84
N ARG A 215 7.46 28.16 4.99
CA ARG A 215 6.66 28.66 3.87
C ARG A 215 7.44 29.55 2.88
N SER A 216 8.61 30.05 3.30
CA SER A 216 9.53 30.84 2.46
C SER A 216 10.71 30.03 1.92
N ASN A 217 10.84 28.77 2.32
CA ASN A 217 11.92 27.87 1.88
C ASN A 217 11.38 26.46 1.65
N ILE A 218 10.45 26.36 0.71
CA ILE A 218 9.89 25.08 0.24
C ILE A 218 10.90 24.44 -0.69
N TYR A 219 11.17 23.13 -0.48
CA TYR A 219 11.99 22.37 -1.41
C TYR A 219 11.48 20.94 -1.59
N ILE A 220 11.90 20.34 -2.69
CA ILE A 220 11.59 18.95 -3.06
C ILE A 220 12.91 18.23 -3.33
N ILE A 221 13.02 16.98 -2.91
CA ILE A 221 14.11 16.10 -3.30
C ILE A 221 13.62 15.20 -4.43
N TYR A 222 14.37 15.17 -5.52
CA TYR A 222 14.06 14.45 -6.73
C TYR A 222 15.13 13.41 -7.03
N GLN A 223 14.71 12.14 -7.21
CA GLN A 223 15.57 10.97 -7.50
C GLN A 223 16.80 10.86 -6.59
N GLU A 224 16.68 11.28 -5.33
CA GLU A 224 17.77 11.32 -4.33
C GLU A 224 19.05 12.05 -4.78
N ARG A 225 18.99 12.81 -5.88
CA ARG A 225 20.14 13.46 -6.51
C ARG A 225 20.01 14.97 -6.75
N ILE A 226 18.82 15.49 -6.85
CA ILE A 226 18.57 16.90 -7.12
C ILE A 226 17.66 17.51 -6.06
N VAL A 227 18.04 18.66 -5.53
CA VAL A 227 17.20 19.49 -4.67
C VAL A 227 16.55 20.60 -5.49
N LEU A 228 15.21 20.60 -5.59
CA LEU A 228 14.42 21.62 -6.23
C LEU A 228 14.04 22.68 -5.17
N ARG A 229 14.75 23.81 -5.10
CA ARG A 229 14.44 24.91 -4.17
C ARG A 229 13.37 25.80 -4.79
N LEU A 230 12.13 25.67 -4.32
CA LEU A 230 10.98 26.45 -4.79
C LEU A 230 10.90 27.82 -4.10
N GLY A 231 11.44 27.96 -2.88
CA GLY A 231 11.30 29.15 -2.07
C GLY A 231 9.89 29.27 -1.49
N ASP A 232 9.13 30.28 -1.86
CA ASP A 232 7.74 30.45 -1.42
C ASP A 232 6.72 29.67 -2.26
N SER A 233 5.44 29.72 -1.85
CA SER A 233 4.33 29.03 -2.50
C SER A 233 3.76 29.74 -3.74
N SER A 234 4.39 30.82 -4.21
CA SER A 234 3.93 31.52 -5.42
C SER A 234 4.31 30.74 -6.68
N ASP A 235 3.42 30.76 -7.68
CA ASP A 235 3.68 30.23 -9.01
C ASP A 235 4.23 28.77 -9.04
N ILE A 236 3.77 27.89 -8.14
CA ILE A 236 4.24 26.49 -7.99
C ILE A 236 4.26 25.77 -9.34
N ASP A 237 3.17 25.87 -10.12
CA ASP A 237 3.05 25.18 -11.41
C ASP A 237 4.16 25.60 -12.38
N LYS A 238 4.47 26.91 -12.43
CA LYS A 238 5.53 27.43 -13.28
C LYS A 238 6.92 27.01 -12.80
N LYS A 239 7.14 27.00 -11.46
CA LYS A 239 8.39 26.58 -10.86
C LYS A 239 8.66 25.09 -11.14
N ILE A 240 7.66 24.22 -10.95
CA ILE A 240 7.78 22.78 -11.23
C ILE A 240 7.99 22.52 -12.73
N SER A 241 7.24 23.21 -13.62
CA SER A 241 7.44 23.10 -15.06
C SER A 241 8.84 23.54 -15.49
N LEU A 242 9.38 24.56 -14.82
CA LEU A 242 10.73 25.04 -15.07
C LEU A 242 11.80 24.08 -14.52
N ALA A 243 11.55 23.46 -13.36
CA ALA A 243 12.39 22.42 -12.78
C ALA A 243 12.55 21.26 -13.75
N LYS A 244 11.45 20.74 -14.30
CA LYS A 244 11.49 19.68 -15.31
C LYS A 244 12.40 19.99 -16.48
N LYS A 245 12.26 21.18 -17.06
CA LYS A 245 13.09 21.63 -18.22
C LYS A 245 14.58 21.70 -17.86
N VAL A 246 14.89 22.12 -16.62
CA VAL A 246 16.27 22.16 -16.14
C VAL A 246 16.82 20.76 -15.96
N ILE A 247 16.07 19.85 -15.34
CA ILE A 247 16.45 18.45 -15.15
C ILE A 247 16.70 17.80 -16.51
N GLU A 248 15.74 17.86 -17.44
CA GLU A 248 15.88 17.30 -18.80
C GLU A 248 17.11 17.83 -19.55
N ARG A 249 17.42 19.12 -19.37
CA ARG A 249 18.60 19.70 -19.98
C ARG A 249 19.88 19.17 -19.35
N GLU A 250 19.99 19.13 -18.01
CA GLU A 250 21.19 18.64 -17.34
C GLU A 250 21.42 17.14 -17.59
N ASP A 251 20.35 16.33 -17.55
CA ASP A 251 20.39 14.89 -17.85
C ASP A 251 20.83 14.63 -19.31
N SER A 252 20.48 15.51 -20.26
CA SER A 252 20.96 15.40 -21.64
C SER A 252 22.47 15.66 -21.80
N ILE A 253 23.09 16.28 -20.80
CA ILE A 253 24.54 16.60 -20.80
C ILE A 253 25.38 15.48 -20.18
N VAL A 254 24.87 14.83 -19.11
CA VAL A 254 25.65 13.92 -18.25
C VAL A 254 24.99 12.54 -18.05
N ASN A 255 24.10 12.13 -18.92
CA ASN A 255 23.44 10.79 -18.88
C ASN A 255 22.80 10.44 -17.51
N ASP A 256 21.87 11.27 -17.02
CA ASP A 256 21.06 11.05 -15.82
C ASP A 256 21.82 10.97 -14.47
N GLU A 257 23.12 11.27 -14.43
CA GLU A 257 23.95 11.22 -13.22
C GLU A 257 24.20 12.58 -12.57
N GLN A 258 23.66 13.67 -13.11
CA GLN A 258 23.92 15.01 -12.59
C GLN A 258 23.29 15.20 -11.21
N THR A 259 24.13 15.52 -10.23
CA THR A 259 23.69 15.88 -8.87
C THR A 259 23.80 17.38 -8.64
N GLY A 260 22.90 17.94 -7.83
CA GLY A 260 22.96 19.36 -7.54
C GLY A 260 21.68 20.01 -7.06
N ILE A 261 21.62 21.32 -7.19
CA ILE A 261 20.51 22.16 -6.73
C ILE A 261 19.92 22.92 -7.93
N ALA A 262 18.64 22.70 -8.21
CA ALA A 262 17.85 23.53 -9.10
C ALA A 262 17.20 24.66 -8.28
N ASN A 263 17.72 25.87 -8.38
CA ASN A 263 17.20 27.04 -7.68
C ASN A 263 16.12 27.73 -8.51
N LEU A 264 14.88 27.73 -7.99
CA LEU A 264 13.66 28.24 -8.60
C LEU A 264 13.05 29.40 -7.79
N THR A 265 13.82 29.97 -6.87
CA THR A 265 13.35 31.05 -5.98
C THR A 265 13.18 32.39 -6.73
N VAL A 266 13.83 32.55 -7.86
CA VAL A 266 13.72 33.76 -8.69
C VAL A 266 12.58 33.58 -9.69
N PRO A 267 11.60 34.48 -9.74
CA PRO A 267 10.47 34.34 -10.66
C PRO A 267 10.89 34.13 -12.12
N LEU A 268 10.29 33.12 -12.76
CA LEU A 268 10.51 32.77 -14.18
C LEU A 268 11.98 32.44 -14.56
N LYS A 269 12.83 32.17 -13.57
CA LYS A 269 14.21 31.75 -13.79
C LYS A 269 14.54 30.51 -12.98
N ALA A 270 15.34 29.64 -13.56
CA ALA A 270 15.92 28.48 -12.88
C ALA A 270 17.43 28.45 -13.12
N TYR A 271 18.15 28.19 -12.06
CA TYR A 271 19.60 28.04 -12.08
C TYR A 271 19.94 26.67 -11.53
N PHE A 272 20.69 25.88 -12.30
CA PHE A 272 21.22 24.62 -11.81
C PHE A 272 22.64 24.83 -11.34
N ASN A 273 22.91 24.41 -10.09
CA ASN A 273 24.23 24.42 -9.50
C ASN A 273 24.66 22.96 -9.27
N PRO A 274 25.54 22.41 -10.14
CA PRO A 274 26.13 21.09 -9.89
C PRO A 274 26.83 21.06 -8.53
N SER A 275 26.55 20.08 -7.72
CA SER A 275 27.11 19.93 -6.38
C SER A 275 27.17 18.45 -6.00
N ASP A 276 28.18 18.05 -5.23
CA ASP A 276 28.19 16.72 -4.63
C ASP A 276 27.02 16.60 -3.64
N ILE A 277 26.33 15.45 -3.66
CA ILE A 277 25.22 15.15 -2.73
C ILE A 277 25.61 15.39 -1.27
N ARG A 278 26.86 15.12 -0.92
CA ARG A 278 27.40 15.27 0.45
C ARG A 278 27.51 16.72 0.91
N ASP A 279 27.59 17.64 -0.04
CA ASP A 279 27.75 19.08 0.22
C ASP A 279 26.40 19.82 0.24
N ILE A 280 25.28 19.12 0.00
CA ILE A 280 23.92 19.69 -0.03
C ILE A 280 23.25 19.49 1.33
N PRO A 281 23.00 20.55 2.11
CA PRO A 281 22.41 20.43 3.46
C PRO A 281 21.03 19.74 3.48
N GLU A 282 20.19 19.99 2.48
CA GLU A 282 18.86 19.39 2.35
C GLU A 282 18.94 17.87 2.12
N MET A 283 19.97 17.39 1.42
CA MET A 283 20.23 15.97 1.21
C MET A 283 20.73 15.31 2.49
N GLU A 284 21.54 16.01 3.29
CA GLU A 284 21.94 15.51 4.61
C GLU A 284 20.75 15.43 5.57
N GLU A 285 19.84 16.42 5.55
CA GLU A 285 18.60 16.39 6.33
C GLU A 285 17.71 15.20 5.89
N TYR A 286 17.55 14.99 4.59
CA TYR A 286 16.81 13.86 4.03
C TYR A 286 17.36 12.51 4.48
N LYS A 287 18.66 12.29 4.32
CA LYS A 287 19.33 11.04 4.72
C LYS A 287 19.16 10.76 6.20
N ARG A 288 19.30 11.79 7.06
CA ARG A 288 19.05 11.65 8.51
C ARG A 288 17.60 11.30 8.80
N TYR A 289 16.66 11.94 8.11
CA TYR A 289 15.23 11.68 8.27
C TYR A 289 14.87 10.24 7.89
N ILE A 290 15.35 9.73 6.75
CA ILE A 290 15.14 8.35 6.32
C ILE A 290 15.81 7.36 7.30
N ALA A 291 17.07 7.60 7.69
CA ALA A 291 17.80 6.72 8.60
C ALA A 291 17.12 6.57 9.98
N VAL A 292 16.53 7.64 10.52
CA VAL A 292 15.78 7.58 11.79
C VAL A 292 14.54 6.70 11.62
N ASN A 293 13.80 6.86 10.53
CA ASN A 293 12.58 6.10 10.27
C ASN A 293 12.85 4.63 9.91
N GLU A 294 13.97 4.34 9.24
CA GLU A 294 14.40 2.96 8.95
C GLU A 294 14.80 2.19 10.20
N LYS A 295 15.36 2.86 11.21
CA LYS A 295 15.86 2.21 12.43
C LYS A 295 14.81 1.41 13.18
N ASP A 296 13.58 1.86 13.18
CA ASP A 296 12.45 1.22 13.87
C ASP A 296 11.49 0.49 12.92
N SER A 297 11.84 0.40 11.62
CA SER A 297 11.07 -0.37 10.64
C SER A 297 10.98 -1.84 11.04
N VAL A 298 9.81 -2.44 10.91
CA VAL A 298 9.59 -3.89 10.99
C VAL A 298 9.55 -4.54 9.60
N GLU A 299 9.78 -3.75 8.55
CA GLU A 299 9.86 -4.27 7.18
C GLU A 299 11.11 -5.11 7.01
N GLU A 300 10.95 -6.33 6.54
CA GLU A 300 12.06 -7.22 6.22
C GLU A 300 12.79 -6.70 4.97
N ALA A 301 14.09 -6.53 5.07
CA ALA A 301 14.90 -5.97 3.99
C ALA A 301 16.05 -6.88 3.57
N PHE A 302 16.67 -7.58 4.52
CA PHE A 302 17.80 -8.45 4.25
C PHE A 302 17.65 -9.79 4.96
N ALA A 303 18.07 -10.88 4.30
CA ALA A 303 18.22 -12.21 4.88
C ALA A 303 19.70 -12.57 4.86
N ILE A 304 20.37 -12.50 6.00
CA ILE A 304 21.82 -12.63 6.11
C ILE A 304 22.15 -13.92 6.85
N GLU A 305 22.97 -14.77 6.23
CA GLU A 305 23.36 -16.05 6.77
C GLU A 305 24.12 -15.91 8.09
N CYS A 306 23.77 -16.74 9.07
CA CYS A 306 24.39 -16.85 10.38
C CYS A 306 25.26 -18.11 10.47
N LYS A 307 26.16 -18.17 11.47
CA LYS A 307 27.06 -19.32 11.72
C LYS A 307 26.35 -20.67 11.86
N ASN A 308 25.11 -20.69 12.27
CA ASN A 308 24.30 -21.89 12.45
C ASN A 308 23.53 -22.30 11.19
N GLY A 309 23.75 -21.62 10.06
CA GLY A 309 23.06 -21.87 8.79
C GLY A 309 21.64 -21.29 8.70
N SER A 310 21.12 -20.63 9.77
CA SER A 310 19.89 -19.87 9.66
C SER A 310 20.17 -18.48 9.08
N TYR A 311 19.11 -17.79 8.65
CA TYR A 311 19.17 -16.39 8.21
C TYR A 311 18.69 -15.46 9.31
N ALA A 312 19.47 -14.42 9.61
CA ALA A 312 18.96 -13.27 10.34
C ALA A 312 18.16 -12.39 9.39
N ILE A 313 16.84 -12.30 9.63
CA ILE A 313 15.96 -11.43 8.90
C ILE A 313 16.02 -10.04 9.53
N THR A 314 16.41 -9.04 8.76
CA THR A 314 16.64 -7.69 9.29
C THR A 314 15.85 -6.63 8.54
N ASN A 315 15.60 -5.52 9.24
CA ASN A 315 15.06 -4.32 8.60
C ASN A 315 16.15 -3.56 7.80
N PRO A 316 15.82 -2.47 7.07
CA PRO A 316 16.77 -1.67 6.31
C PRO A 316 17.93 -1.08 7.14
N ALA A 317 17.75 -0.94 8.46
CA ALA A 317 18.78 -0.50 9.40
C ALA A 317 19.58 -1.66 10.01
N PHE A 318 19.45 -2.87 9.47
CA PHE A 318 20.10 -4.10 9.97
C PHE A 318 19.71 -4.50 11.40
N LYS A 319 18.57 -4.01 11.92
CA LYS A 319 18.00 -4.50 13.17
C LYS A 319 17.37 -5.87 12.92
N VAL A 320 17.80 -6.88 13.67
CA VAL A 320 17.32 -8.25 13.55
C VAL A 320 15.85 -8.31 14.01
N LEU A 321 14.98 -8.69 13.11
CA LEU A 321 13.54 -8.87 13.36
C LEU A 321 13.25 -10.29 13.82
N ASP A 322 13.80 -11.28 13.11
CA ASP A 322 13.58 -12.70 13.35
C ASP A 322 14.73 -13.55 12.81
N PHE A 323 14.67 -14.86 13.06
CA PHE A 323 15.55 -15.87 12.46
C PHE A 323 14.71 -16.91 11.73
N SER A 324 15.12 -17.27 10.51
CA SER A 324 14.46 -18.28 9.68
C SER A 324 15.47 -19.27 9.09
N GLN A 325 15.03 -20.49 8.79
CA GLN A 325 15.84 -21.48 8.06
C GLN A 325 15.90 -21.16 6.55
N GLU A 326 14.92 -20.42 6.06
CA GLU A 326 14.80 -20.01 4.65
C GLU A 326 14.61 -18.50 4.59
N ALA A 327 15.09 -17.87 3.52
CA ALA A 327 14.84 -16.46 3.28
C ALA A 327 13.35 -16.23 2.98
N PRO A 328 12.74 -15.13 3.48
CA PRO A 328 11.37 -14.77 3.16
C PRO A 328 11.16 -14.60 1.64
N GLU A 329 9.93 -14.83 1.18
CA GLU A 329 9.57 -14.63 -0.22
C GLU A 329 9.88 -13.20 -0.68
N GLY A 330 10.58 -13.08 -1.81
CA GLY A 330 10.96 -11.79 -2.39
C GLY A 330 12.26 -11.19 -1.83
N ILE A 331 12.89 -11.81 -0.82
CA ILE A 331 14.19 -11.38 -0.28
C ILE A 331 15.27 -12.36 -0.71
N VAL A 332 16.27 -11.83 -1.44
CA VAL A 332 17.41 -12.66 -1.90
C VAL A 332 18.36 -12.89 -0.73
N PRO A 333 18.64 -14.17 -0.37
CA PRO A 333 19.55 -14.49 0.72
C PRO A 333 20.99 -14.09 0.40
N ILE A 334 21.68 -13.58 1.43
CA ILE A 334 23.09 -13.22 1.39
C ILE A 334 23.89 -14.25 2.21
N LYS A 335 24.73 -15.02 1.54
CA LYS A 335 25.55 -16.09 2.11
C LYS A 335 27.01 -15.69 2.28
N GLY A 336 27.71 -16.37 3.17
CA GLY A 336 29.16 -16.21 3.37
C GLY A 336 29.59 -14.93 4.08
N TYR A 337 28.71 -13.94 4.22
CA TYR A 337 29.00 -12.70 4.95
C TYR A 337 28.48 -12.79 6.38
N ILE A 338 29.19 -13.61 7.18
CA ILE A 338 28.69 -14.10 8.48
C ILE A 338 28.84 -13.04 9.58
N PRO A 339 27.75 -12.63 10.27
CA PRO A 339 27.83 -11.69 11.38
C PRO A 339 28.56 -12.30 12.60
N SER A 340 29.28 -11.47 13.32
CA SER A 340 29.91 -11.84 14.59
C SER A 340 28.90 -12.01 15.72
N GLU A 341 27.83 -11.18 15.70
CA GLU A 341 26.74 -11.20 16.66
C GLU A 341 25.42 -10.87 15.98
N ALA A 342 24.40 -11.71 16.24
CA ALA A 342 23.03 -11.53 15.77
C ALA A 342 22.05 -11.87 16.92
N LYS A 343 21.23 -10.89 17.32
CA LYS A 343 20.16 -11.07 18.35
C LYS A 343 18.92 -10.32 17.93
N THR A 344 17.77 -10.92 18.10
CA THR A 344 16.49 -10.25 17.85
C THR A 344 16.37 -8.92 18.58
N GLY A 345 15.98 -7.87 17.88
CA GLY A 345 15.85 -6.52 18.40
C GLY A 345 17.14 -5.70 18.44
N SER A 346 18.31 -6.31 18.16
CA SER A 346 19.61 -5.63 18.10
C SER A 346 20.05 -5.42 16.65
N VAL A 347 20.91 -4.43 16.43
CA VAL A 347 21.54 -4.22 15.12
C VAL A 347 22.61 -5.31 14.90
N LEU A 348 22.61 -5.88 13.70
CA LEU A 348 23.52 -6.94 13.29
C LEU A 348 24.99 -6.45 13.35
N SER A 349 25.88 -7.21 13.97
CA SER A 349 27.28 -6.83 14.15
C SER A 349 28.22 -7.73 13.34
N PHE A 350 29.26 -7.13 12.74
CA PHE A 350 30.30 -7.83 11.99
C PHE A 350 31.71 -7.65 12.62
N GLY A 351 31.76 -7.33 13.91
CA GLY A 351 32.97 -7.09 14.67
C GLY A 351 32.98 -5.72 15.34
N ASP A 352 34.02 -4.94 15.15
CA ASP A 352 34.05 -3.57 15.64
C ASP A 352 33.09 -2.64 14.88
N ALA A 353 32.95 -1.41 15.38
CA ALA A 353 31.99 -0.45 14.79
C ALA A 353 32.36 -0.09 13.33
N GLU A 354 33.61 -0.04 12.97
CA GLU A 354 34.05 0.29 11.62
C GLU A 354 33.80 -0.87 10.66
N LYS A 355 34.13 -2.10 11.05
CA LYS A 355 33.81 -3.31 10.26
C LYS A 355 32.33 -3.48 10.07
N THR A 356 31.54 -3.28 11.13
CA THR A 356 30.07 -3.36 11.07
C THR A 356 29.52 -2.32 10.09
N LYS A 357 29.98 -1.06 10.16
CA LYS A 357 29.54 -0.01 9.23
C LYS A 357 29.90 -0.34 7.78
N ASN A 358 31.10 -0.84 7.55
CA ASN A 358 31.57 -1.24 6.22
C ASN A 358 30.73 -2.40 5.68
N ALA A 359 30.45 -3.42 6.50
CA ALA A 359 29.61 -4.56 6.14
C ALA A 359 28.19 -4.11 5.74
N HIS A 360 27.54 -3.27 6.54
CA HIS A 360 26.22 -2.73 6.23
C HIS A 360 26.23 -1.96 4.90
N ASN A 361 27.25 -1.16 4.64
CA ASN A 361 27.36 -0.43 3.38
C ASN A 361 27.54 -1.36 2.18
N VAL A 362 28.39 -2.40 2.31
CA VAL A 362 28.61 -3.39 1.26
C VAL A 362 27.31 -4.13 0.95
N ILE A 363 26.62 -4.66 1.97
CA ILE A 363 25.37 -5.41 1.81
C ILE A 363 24.29 -4.53 1.14
N ARG A 364 24.11 -3.28 1.61
CA ARG A 364 23.14 -2.35 1.01
C ARG A 364 23.48 -2.07 -0.45
N ASN A 365 24.73 -1.74 -0.75
CA ASN A 365 25.16 -1.42 -2.10
C ASN A 365 25.00 -2.60 -3.07
N ILE A 366 25.41 -3.81 -2.70
CA ILE A 366 25.24 -4.98 -3.58
C ILE A 366 23.74 -5.27 -3.82
N THR A 367 22.93 -5.25 -2.77
CA THR A 367 21.50 -5.53 -2.89
C THR A 367 20.79 -4.52 -3.80
N GLU A 368 21.09 -3.23 -3.63
CA GLU A 368 20.54 -2.16 -4.44
C GLU A 368 21.02 -2.26 -5.91
N THR A 369 22.31 -2.45 -6.13
CA THR A 369 22.89 -2.55 -7.47
C THR A 369 22.36 -3.78 -8.22
N VAL A 370 22.26 -4.93 -7.54
CA VAL A 370 21.72 -6.15 -8.12
C VAL A 370 20.23 -5.98 -8.46
N SER A 371 19.45 -5.39 -7.57
CA SER A 371 18.02 -5.10 -7.81
C SER A 371 17.82 -4.20 -9.03
N ASN A 372 18.65 -3.16 -9.17
CA ASN A 372 18.56 -2.21 -10.29
C ASN A 372 19.05 -2.78 -11.63
N SER A 373 19.91 -3.82 -11.62
CA SER A 373 20.51 -4.40 -12.81
C SER A 373 19.53 -5.11 -13.75
N LYS A 374 18.37 -5.55 -13.21
CA LYS A 374 17.36 -6.34 -13.95
C LYS A 374 17.96 -7.60 -14.58
N LEU A 375 18.78 -8.32 -13.85
CA LEU A 375 19.39 -9.59 -14.27
C LEU A 375 18.39 -10.75 -14.46
N GLY A 376 17.13 -10.57 -14.10
CA GLY A 376 16.13 -11.63 -14.00
C GLY A 376 16.01 -12.16 -12.57
N GLN A 377 15.67 -13.44 -12.43
CA GLN A 377 15.52 -14.07 -11.13
C GLN A 377 16.89 -14.29 -10.50
N VAL A 378 17.17 -13.58 -9.41
CA VAL A 378 18.36 -13.80 -8.55
C VAL A 378 17.94 -14.67 -7.38
N ASN A 379 18.60 -15.82 -7.20
CA ASN A 379 18.30 -16.78 -6.14
C ASN A 379 19.18 -16.62 -4.91
N VAL A 380 20.47 -16.30 -5.11
CA VAL A 380 21.45 -16.15 -4.03
C VAL A 380 22.45 -15.05 -4.39
N MET A 381 22.81 -14.25 -3.43
CA MET A 381 24.01 -13.42 -3.41
C MET A 381 24.96 -13.97 -2.34
N GLY A 382 26.25 -14.07 -2.61
CA GLY A 382 27.13 -14.65 -1.62
C GLY A 382 28.60 -14.24 -1.77
N PHE A 383 29.35 -14.53 -0.71
CA PHE A 383 30.80 -14.39 -0.67
C PHE A 383 31.40 -15.76 -0.39
N ASP A 384 32.42 -16.14 -1.13
CA ASP A 384 33.19 -17.35 -0.88
C ASP A 384 34.25 -17.17 0.21
N SER A 385 35.07 -18.22 0.43
CA SER A 385 36.12 -18.22 1.47
C SER A 385 37.19 -17.13 1.26
N ASP A 386 37.36 -16.66 0.04
CA ASP A 386 38.33 -15.61 -0.34
C ASP A 386 37.68 -14.22 -0.33
N ASN A 387 36.41 -14.11 0.10
CA ASN A 387 35.55 -12.93 0.08
C ASN A 387 35.24 -12.40 -1.34
N ASP A 388 35.32 -13.26 -2.34
CA ASP A 388 34.88 -12.94 -3.69
C ASP A 388 33.38 -13.02 -3.78
N PHE A 389 32.76 -11.97 -4.34
CA PHE A 389 31.32 -11.86 -4.48
C PHE A 389 30.84 -12.69 -5.66
N TYR A 390 29.76 -13.46 -5.46
CA TYR A 390 29.07 -14.21 -6.51
C TYR A 390 27.56 -14.04 -6.46
N ILE A 391 26.90 -14.29 -7.59
CA ILE A 391 25.43 -14.25 -7.72
C ILE A 391 24.98 -15.52 -8.44
N ILE A 392 23.89 -16.15 -7.99
CA ILE A 392 23.25 -17.25 -8.68
C ILE A 392 21.93 -16.77 -9.29
N CYS A 393 21.78 -16.93 -10.59
CA CYS A 393 20.63 -16.49 -11.36
C CYS A 393 19.86 -17.68 -11.93
N GLY A 394 18.54 -17.75 -11.67
CA GLY A 394 17.63 -18.76 -12.23
C GLY A 394 18.04 -20.20 -11.88
N GLU A 395 18.76 -20.41 -10.76
CA GLU A 395 19.29 -21.70 -10.30
C GLU A 395 20.23 -22.41 -11.32
N ARG A 396 20.70 -21.70 -12.33
CA ARG A 396 21.43 -22.28 -13.46
C ARG A 396 22.69 -21.51 -13.90
N ILE A 397 22.82 -20.26 -13.53
CA ILE A 397 23.97 -19.42 -13.92
C ILE A 397 24.63 -18.85 -12.68
N VAL A 398 25.91 -19.09 -12.52
CA VAL A 398 26.75 -18.50 -11.48
C VAL A 398 27.57 -17.36 -12.08
N LEU A 399 27.40 -16.15 -11.53
CA LEU A 399 28.21 -15.00 -11.84
C LEU A 399 29.31 -14.90 -10.77
N ARG A 400 30.54 -15.16 -11.11
CA ARG A 400 31.70 -14.91 -10.25
C ARG A 400 32.16 -13.48 -10.49
N ILE A 401 31.79 -12.60 -9.55
CA ILE A 401 32.01 -11.15 -9.65
C ILE A 401 33.40 -10.76 -9.16
N GLY A 402 33.97 -11.53 -8.20
CA GLY A 402 35.18 -11.17 -7.50
C GLY A 402 34.97 -9.95 -6.60
N SER A 403 35.77 -8.90 -6.75
CA SER A 403 35.55 -7.69 -5.96
C SER A 403 34.30 -6.94 -6.41
N THR A 404 33.63 -6.29 -5.46
CA THR A 404 32.41 -5.47 -5.71
C THR A 404 32.69 -4.13 -6.39
N ASN A 405 33.95 -3.85 -6.72
CA ASN A 405 34.31 -2.65 -7.47
C ASN A 405 33.73 -2.69 -8.88
N ASN A 406 33.19 -1.56 -9.35
CA ASN A 406 32.60 -1.44 -10.67
C ASN A 406 31.46 -2.45 -10.94
N LEU A 407 30.69 -2.78 -9.89
CA LEU A 407 29.66 -3.82 -9.89
C LEU A 407 28.61 -3.60 -11.00
N GLU A 408 28.16 -2.38 -11.22
CA GLU A 408 27.17 -2.05 -12.26
C GLU A 408 27.62 -2.48 -13.67
N ASN A 409 28.86 -2.18 -14.04
CA ASN A 409 29.39 -2.56 -15.35
C ASN A 409 29.59 -4.08 -15.47
N LYS A 410 30.00 -4.74 -14.41
CA LYS A 410 30.11 -6.20 -14.36
C LYS A 410 28.73 -6.86 -14.56
N LEU A 411 27.68 -6.35 -13.88
CA LEU A 411 26.32 -6.85 -14.04
C LEU A 411 25.74 -6.55 -15.43
N ALA A 412 26.05 -5.39 -16.00
CA ALA A 412 25.64 -5.07 -17.37
C ALA A 412 26.25 -6.03 -18.39
N LYS A 413 27.55 -6.36 -18.24
CA LYS A 413 28.24 -7.36 -19.05
C LYS A 413 27.67 -8.75 -18.86
N ALA A 414 27.44 -9.18 -17.62
CA ALA A 414 26.81 -10.47 -17.31
C ALA A 414 25.44 -10.60 -18.00
N LYS A 415 24.62 -9.55 -17.89
CA LYS A 415 23.29 -9.51 -18.53
C LYS A 415 23.36 -9.70 -20.05
N SER A 416 24.33 -9.08 -20.71
CA SER A 416 24.51 -9.27 -22.16
C SER A 416 24.91 -10.70 -22.49
N LEU A 417 25.84 -11.30 -21.75
CA LEU A 417 26.25 -12.68 -21.96
C LEU A 417 25.11 -13.69 -21.69
N ILE A 418 24.36 -13.50 -20.63
CA ILE A 418 23.17 -14.34 -20.33
C ILE A 418 22.14 -14.29 -21.45
N ALA A 419 21.94 -13.10 -22.08
CA ALA A 419 20.98 -12.92 -23.15
C ALA A 419 21.38 -13.58 -24.48
N GLU A 420 22.65 -13.91 -24.66
CA GLU A 420 23.19 -14.63 -25.83
C GLU A 420 23.06 -16.14 -25.72
N GLU A 421 22.83 -16.66 -24.50
CA GLU A 421 22.75 -18.09 -24.22
C GLU A 421 21.31 -18.62 -24.30
N ALA A 422 21.17 -19.95 -24.49
CA ALA A 422 19.89 -20.61 -24.47
C ALA A 422 19.17 -20.52 -23.10
N GLU A 423 17.84 -20.52 -23.08
CA GLU A 423 17.05 -20.39 -21.85
C GLU A 423 17.33 -21.48 -20.81
N ASP A 424 17.78 -22.65 -21.25
CA ASP A 424 18.14 -23.81 -20.44
C ASP A 424 19.66 -23.96 -20.21
N ALA A 425 20.48 -23.03 -20.70
CA ALA A 425 21.92 -23.11 -20.54
C ALA A 425 22.34 -23.02 -19.06
N VAL A 426 23.23 -23.91 -18.64
CA VAL A 426 23.79 -23.99 -17.29
C VAL A 426 25.28 -23.65 -17.38
N GLY A 427 25.74 -22.70 -16.54
CA GLY A 427 27.13 -22.29 -16.66
C GLY A 427 27.59 -21.24 -15.65
N ILE A 428 28.86 -20.88 -15.81
CA ILE A 428 29.56 -19.91 -14.95
C ILE A 428 30.08 -18.77 -15.83
N ILE A 429 29.87 -17.52 -15.37
CA ILE A 429 30.46 -16.33 -15.97
C ILE A 429 31.44 -15.74 -14.95
N VAL A 430 32.71 -15.61 -15.33
CA VAL A 430 33.75 -14.99 -14.52
C VAL A 430 33.91 -13.55 -14.94
N LEU A 431 33.79 -12.60 -13.99
CA LEU A 431 33.75 -11.16 -14.20
C LEU A 431 34.87 -10.40 -13.46
N ASP A 432 35.96 -11.08 -13.13
CA ASP A 432 37.11 -10.42 -12.54
C ASP A 432 37.69 -9.38 -13.50
N ASP A 433 37.83 -9.74 -14.77
CA ASP A 433 38.10 -8.83 -15.88
C ASP A 433 36.87 -8.78 -16.82
N ILE A 434 36.29 -7.58 -16.98
CA ILE A 434 35.08 -7.37 -17.80
C ILE A 434 35.37 -7.62 -19.28
N ASP A 435 36.58 -7.32 -19.76
CA ASP A 435 36.94 -7.46 -21.17
C ASP A 435 37.21 -8.93 -21.55
N GLU A 436 37.61 -9.77 -20.60
CA GLU A 436 37.83 -11.20 -20.77
C GLU A 436 36.63 -12.07 -20.33
N ALA A 437 35.54 -11.46 -19.91
CA ALA A 437 34.36 -12.17 -19.41
C ALA A 437 33.68 -13.01 -20.49
N GLU A 438 33.55 -14.30 -20.24
CA GLU A 438 32.90 -15.29 -21.13
C GLU A 438 32.00 -16.24 -20.32
N PHE A 439 30.98 -16.80 -21.01
CA PHE A 439 30.14 -17.87 -20.46
C PHE A 439 30.85 -19.22 -20.65
N LYS A 440 30.96 -19.98 -19.54
CA LYS A 440 31.48 -21.34 -19.53
C LYS A 440 30.39 -22.30 -19.12
N GLN A 441 30.00 -23.17 -20.04
CA GLN A 441 29.02 -24.21 -19.76
C GLN A 441 29.53 -25.17 -18.69
N THR A 442 28.69 -25.54 -17.72
CA THR A 442 28.98 -26.50 -16.66
C THR A 442 27.77 -27.40 -16.38
N GLU A 443 27.90 -28.35 -15.43
CA GLU A 443 26.82 -29.23 -15.02
C GLU A 443 26.10 -28.69 -13.78
N TYR A 444 24.82 -29.09 -13.60
CA TYR A 444 24.01 -28.64 -12.44
C TYR A 444 24.63 -29.01 -11.09
N GLU A 445 25.34 -30.14 -10.99
CA GLU A 445 25.97 -30.60 -9.75
C GLU A 445 26.95 -29.58 -9.17
N GLU A 446 27.68 -28.86 -10.02
CA GLU A 446 28.64 -27.82 -9.59
C GLU A 446 27.93 -26.56 -9.06
N ILE A 447 26.74 -26.27 -9.58
CA ILE A 447 25.90 -25.16 -9.10
C ILE A 447 25.18 -25.54 -7.81
N ASP A 448 24.69 -26.77 -7.72
CA ASP A 448 24.03 -27.31 -6.51
C ASP A 448 25.00 -27.31 -5.30
N GLU A 449 26.28 -27.55 -5.48
CA GLU A 449 27.28 -27.44 -4.41
C GLU A 449 27.39 -26.00 -3.88
N LEU A 450 27.26 -24.99 -4.74
CA LEU A 450 27.26 -23.57 -4.35
C LEU A 450 25.94 -23.13 -3.71
N MET A 451 24.82 -23.74 -4.11
CA MET A 451 23.51 -23.49 -3.52
C MET A 451 23.29 -24.26 -2.23
N SER A 452 23.74 -25.52 -2.17
CA SER A 452 23.60 -26.40 -1.02
C SER A 452 24.66 -26.10 0.05
N TYR A 453 24.51 -25.01 0.78
CA TYR A 453 25.22 -24.82 2.03
C TYR A 453 24.68 -25.83 3.06
N LYS A 454 25.47 -26.86 3.41
CA LYS A 454 25.14 -27.73 4.54
C LYS A 454 25.37 -26.97 5.83
N PRO A 455 24.36 -26.78 6.69
CA PRO A 455 24.58 -26.20 8.01
C PRO A 455 25.65 -26.99 8.74
N LEU A 456 26.59 -26.30 9.37
CA LEU A 456 27.50 -26.94 10.34
C LEU A 456 26.61 -27.68 11.36
N GLU A 457 26.86 -28.98 11.54
CA GLU A 457 26.14 -29.78 12.53
C GLU A 457 26.15 -29.04 13.85
N LYS A 458 24.95 -28.89 14.46
CA LYS A 458 24.84 -28.30 15.80
C LYS A 458 25.85 -28.99 16.71
N PRO A 459 26.67 -28.27 17.49
CA PRO A 459 27.40 -28.89 18.58
C PRO A 459 26.38 -29.63 19.44
N THR A 460 26.53 -30.93 19.54
CA THR A 460 25.74 -31.76 20.46
C THR A 460 25.96 -31.15 21.82
N GLU A 461 24.88 -30.64 22.46
CA GLU A 461 24.91 -30.33 23.88
C GLU A 461 25.29 -31.63 24.59
N GLU A 462 26.52 -31.75 25.02
CA GLU A 462 26.94 -32.75 25.98
C GLU A 462 26.08 -32.48 27.23
N SER A 463 25.14 -33.36 27.45
CA SER A 463 24.37 -33.41 28.69
C SER A 463 25.37 -33.71 29.80
N ASP A 464 25.76 -32.70 30.55
CA ASP A 464 26.36 -32.85 31.89
C ASP A 464 25.30 -33.46 32.81
N ASN A 465 25.14 -34.78 32.69
CA ASN A 465 24.58 -35.62 33.72
C ASN A 465 25.64 -35.82 34.79
N ASN A 466 25.81 -34.85 35.66
CA ASN A 466 26.48 -35.02 36.91
C ASN A 466 25.50 -35.70 37.91
N GLU A 467 25.46 -37.02 37.83
CA GLU A 467 24.94 -37.85 38.92
C GLU A 467 25.79 -37.60 40.18
N SER A 468 25.32 -36.79 41.08
CA SER A 468 25.83 -36.77 42.44
C SER A 468 25.30 -38.00 43.18
N SER A 469 26.12 -39.05 43.21
CA SER A 469 25.98 -40.18 44.11
C SER A 469 26.03 -39.65 45.56
N GLY A 470 24.90 -39.78 46.24
CA GLY A 470 24.84 -39.61 47.70
C GLY A 470 25.64 -40.70 48.37
N ASP A 471 26.53 -40.29 49.24
CA ASP A 471 27.20 -41.17 50.21
C ASP A 471 26.52 -40.94 51.56
N GLU A 472 25.73 -41.92 51.97
CA GLU A 472 25.24 -42.08 53.35
C GLU A 472 26.43 -42.53 54.18
N SER A 473 26.82 -41.78 55.17
CA SER A 473 27.59 -42.31 56.32
C SER A 473 26.91 -41.89 57.60
N ASP A 474 26.24 -42.91 58.19
CA ASP A 474 26.03 -43.01 59.65
C ASP A 474 27.30 -42.64 60.41
N ASN A 475 27.14 -41.87 61.48
CA ASN A 475 27.75 -42.24 62.79
C ASN A 475 27.21 -41.36 63.89
N ASP A 476 26.70 -42.10 64.90
CA ASP A 476 26.51 -41.79 66.27
C ASP A 476 27.49 -40.79 66.91
N GLU A 477 27.02 -39.84 67.65
CA GLU A 477 27.06 -39.61 69.10
C GLU A 477 26.35 -38.29 69.48
#